data_1936c22a359b7033a1466008eeb4d31c
#
_entry.id   1936c22a359b7033a1466008eeb4d31c
#
_cell.length_a   1.000
_cell.length_b   1.000
_cell.length_c   1.000
_cell.angle_alpha   90.00
_cell.angle_beta   90.00
_cell.angle_gamma   90.00
#
_symmetry.space_group_name_H-M   'P 1'
#
loop_
_entity.id
_entity.type
_entity.pdbx_description
1 polymer ?
#
loop_
_entity_poly.entity_id
_entity_poly.type
_entity_poly.pdbx_seq_one_letter_code
_entity_poly.pdbx_strand_id
1 'polypeptide(L)'
;KKLLSNLNPRTREIIVNRYGLENAERMTLEAIGKTYDITRERVRQIENAALAAIRKSDTFKAEHKTFAELKALIETAGAMVHEDDFLSFISKDKSVQNHVRFYLVLGDEFKKMKEDDHFSARWTVDEGLSEVVHEALHSVYRSLDDKELLSEEDLVTRFLKEIKDVADQY
;
A
#
# COMPACT_ATOMS: atom_id res chain seq x y z
N LYS A 1 -0.02 -2.81 19.34
CA LYS A 1 0.67 -2.35 20.58
C LYS A 1 2.07 -2.96 20.72
N LYS A 2 2.28 -4.27 20.50
CA LYS A 2 3.59 -4.93 20.63
C LYS A 2 4.67 -4.33 19.71
N LEU A 3 4.36 -4.07 18.43
CA LEU A 3 5.30 -3.50 17.45
C LEU A 3 5.83 -2.11 17.83
N LEU A 4 5.10 -1.36 18.65
CA LEU A 4 5.46 -0.02 19.07
C LEU A 4 6.17 0.02 20.44
N SER A 5 6.42 -1.13 21.07
CA SER A 5 6.94 -1.20 22.44
C SER A 5 8.36 -0.67 22.60
N ASN A 6 9.16 -0.73 21.52
CA ASN A 6 10.55 -0.25 21.50
C ASN A 6 10.68 1.26 21.21
N LEU A 7 9.56 1.96 20.93
CA LEU A 7 9.58 3.39 20.70
C LEU A 7 9.42 4.17 22.00
N ASN A 8 10.06 5.32 22.10
CA ASN A 8 9.80 6.25 23.19
C ASN A 8 8.35 6.78 23.11
N PRO A 9 7.76 7.26 24.23
CA PRO A 9 6.35 7.64 24.28
C PRO A 9 5.94 8.67 23.22
N ARG A 10 6.73 9.72 23.02
CA ARG A 10 6.43 10.79 22.04
C ARG A 10 6.45 10.26 20.60
N THR A 11 7.44 9.46 20.25
CA THR A 11 7.54 8.85 18.91
C THR A 11 6.39 7.87 18.67
N ARG A 12 6.05 7.08 19.69
CA ARG A 12 4.91 6.14 19.62
C ARG A 12 3.61 6.89 19.34
N GLU A 13 3.34 7.97 20.05
CA GLU A 13 2.14 8.78 19.88
C GLU A 13 2.06 9.38 18.46
N ILE A 14 3.17 9.88 17.92
CA ILE A 14 3.26 10.36 16.55
C ILE A 14 2.88 9.25 15.54
N ILE A 15 3.41 8.03 15.71
CA ILE A 15 3.08 6.89 14.84
C ILE A 15 1.62 6.48 15.00
N VAL A 16 1.09 6.42 16.23
CA VAL A 16 -0.31 6.11 16.49
C VAL A 16 -1.23 7.10 15.77
N ASN A 17 -0.98 8.39 15.89
CA ASN A 17 -1.77 9.44 15.24
C ASN A 17 -1.60 9.41 13.70
N ARG A 18 -0.37 9.18 13.22
CA ARG A 18 -0.07 9.13 11.79
C ARG A 18 -0.85 8.02 11.08
N TYR A 19 -0.92 6.85 11.69
CA TYR A 19 -1.56 5.67 11.12
C TYR A 19 -2.97 5.39 11.66
N GLY A 20 -3.46 6.18 12.63
CA GLY A 20 -4.78 5.99 13.22
C GLY A 20 -4.94 4.67 13.96
N LEU A 21 -3.90 4.23 14.69
CA LEU A 21 -3.87 2.88 15.30
C LEU A 21 -4.73 2.72 16.56
N GLU A 22 -5.17 3.82 17.18
CA GLU A 22 -6.04 3.79 18.37
C GLU A 22 -7.40 4.42 18.13
N ASN A 23 -7.43 5.55 17.38
CA ASN A 23 -8.65 6.36 17.21
C ASN A 23 -9.29 6.21 15.82
N ALA A 24 -8.80 5.28 15.00
CA ALA A 24 -9.22 5.06 13.62
C ALA A 24 -9.05 6.27 12.66
N GLU A 25 -8.75 7.46 13.18
CA GLU A 25 -8.47 8.67 12.40
C GLU A 25 -6.96 8.83 12.17
N ARG A 26 -6.61 9.03 10.91
CA ARG A 26 -5.22 9.26 10.50
C ARG A 26 -4.94 10.75 10.38
N MET A 27 -3.84 11.21 10.97
CA MET A 27 -3.40 12.59 10.85
C MET A 27 -2.38 12.76 9.72
N THR A 28 -2.43 13.91 9.06
CA THR A 28 -1.40 14.31 8.10
C THR A 28 -0.10 14.70 8.83
N LEU A 29 1.03 14.65 8.12
CA LEU A 29 2.31 15.10 8.67
C LEU A 29 2.25 16.56 9.15
N GLU A 30 1.48 17.40 8.44
CA GLU A 30 1.30 18.79 8.79
C GLU A 30 0.45 18.97 10.05
N ALA A 31 -0.66 18.22 10.18
CA ALA A 31 -1.50 18.26 11.38
C ALA A 31 -0.73 17.81 12.62
N ILE A 32 0.06 16.72 12.51
CA ILE A 32 0.95 16.26 13.58
C ILE A 32 2.00 17.34 13.90
N GLY A 33 2.61 17.96 12.88
CA GLY A 33 3.57 19.03 13.07
C GLY A 33 3.00 20.18 13.90
N LYS A 34 1.79 20.63 13.59
CA LYS A 34 1.06 21.65 14.35
C LYS A 34 0.78 21.23 15.80
N THR A 35 0.38 19.96 16.01
CA THR A 35 0.11 19.46 17.38
C THR A 35 1.35 19.42 18.28
N TYR A 36 2.51 19.11 17.70
CA TYR A 36 3.77 18.95 18.46
C TYR A 36 4.74 20.13 18.34
N ASP A 37 4.32 21.22 17.68
CA ASP A 37 5.12 22.42 17.40
C ASP A 37 6.47 22.07 16.71
N ILE A 38 6.38 21.26 15.65
CA ILE A 38 7.50 20.88 14.81
C ILE A 38 7.12 20.95 13.32
N THR A 39 8.13 21.03 12.46
CA THR A 39 7.88 21.08 11.02
C THR A 39 7.35 19.75 10.46
N ARG A 40 6.59 19.81 9.36
CA ARG A 40 6.16 18.63 8.58
C ARG A 40 7.36 17.71 8.28
N GLU A 41 8.49 18.28 7.88
CA GLU A 41 9.70 17.52 7.56
C GLU A 41 10.27 16.82 8.81
N ARG A 42 10.22 17.47 9.97
CA ARG A 42 10.65 16.84 11.23
C ARG A 42 9.77 15.65 11.60
N VAL A 43 8.45 15.75 11.40
CA VAL A 43 7.53 14.61 11.59
C VAL A 43 7.90 13.46 10.65
N ARG A 44 8.18 13.74 9.37
CA ARG A 44 8.60 12.72 8.38
C ARG A 44 9.90 12.02 8.80
N GLN A 45 10.87 12.77 9.33
CA GLN A 45 12.12 12.18 9.84
C GLN A 45 11.87 11.27 11.03
N ILE A 46 11.00 11.68 11.98
CA ILE A 46 10.61 10.87 13.13
C ILE A 46 9.88 9.60 12.66
N GLU A 47 8.94 9.72 11.73
CA GLU A 47 8.23 8.58 11.14
C GLU A 47 9.21 7.57 10.52
N ASN A 48 10.13 8.01 9.66
CA ASN A 48 11.11 7.14 9.02
C ASN A 48 12.05 6.46 10.04
N ALA A 49 12.53 7.20 11.03
CA ALA A 49 13.38 6.65 12.08
C ALA A 49 12.62 5.61 12.94
N ALA A 50 11.35 5.87 13.24
CA ALA A 50 10.50 4.96 14.00
C ALA A 50 10.23 3.66 13.22
N LEU A 51 9.87 3.75 11.94
CA LEU A 51 9.67 2.56 11.09
C LEU A 51 10.95 1.73 11.00
N ALA A 52 12.11 2.36 10.81
CA ALA A 52 13.39 1.67 10.80
C ALA A 52 13.73 1.00 12.15
N ALA A 53 13.39 1.63 13.27
CA ALA A 53 13.57 1.04 14.59
C ALA A 53 12.64 -0.15 14.84
N ILE A 54 11.37 -0.07 14.38
CA ILE A 54 10.42 -1.18 14.48
C ILE A 54 10.92 -2.38 13.68
N ARG A 55 11.35 -2.20 12.41
CA ARG A 55 11.87 -3.29 11.56
C ARG A 55 13.05 -4.03 12.17
N LYS A 56 13.88 -3.36 12.97
CA LYS A 56 15.03 -3.96 13.66
C LYS A 56 14.66 -4.71 14.94
N SER A 57 13.43 -4.58 15.43
CA SER A 57 13.00 -5.16 16.71
C SER A 57 12.68 -6.65 16.60
N ASP A 58 12.86 -7.37 17.72
CA ASP A 58 12.47 -8.79 17.78
C ASP A 58 10.96 -8.98 17.71
N THR A 59 10.18 -7.99 18.13
CA THR A 59 8.73 -7.99 17.99
C THR A 59 8.30 -7.95 16.52
N PHE A 60 9.02 -7.25 15.66
CA PHE A 60 8.78 -7.25 14.21
C PHE A 60 9.11 -8.61 13.59
N LYS A 61 10.24 -9.19 13.95
CA LYS A 61 10.65 -10.52 13.47
C LYS A 61 9.64 -11.61 13.87
N ALA A 62 9.02 -11.49 15.04
CA ALA A 62 8.00 -12.42 15.50
C ALA A 62 6.69 -12.37 14.70
N GLU A 63 6.43 -11.27 13.97
CA GLU A 63 5.23 -11.08 13.13
C GLU A 63 5.38 -11.66 11.70
N HIS A 64 6.45 -12.38 11.40
CA HIS A 64 6.73 -12.95 10.06
C HIS A 64 5.54 -13.73 9.47
N LYS A 65 4.76 -14.43 10.33
CA LYS A 65 3.57 -15.16 9.90
C LYS A 65 2.49 -14.22 9.37
N THR A 66 2.25 -13.10 10.05
CA THR A 66 1.27 -12.09 9.62
C THR A 66 1.68 -11.47 8.28
N PHE A 67 2.97 -11.18 8.09
CA PHE A 67 3.48 -10.69 6.80
C PHE A 67 3.31 -11.72 5.69
N ALA A 68 3.62 -12.99 5.96
CA ALA A 68 3.44 -14.07 4.98
C ALA A 68 1.95 -14.27 4.61
N GLU A 69 1.03 -14.19 5.57
CA GLU A 69 -0.41 -14.27 5.32
C GLU A 69 -0.90 -13.09 4.46
N LEU A 70 -0.48 -11.86 4.76
CA LEU A 70 -0.82 -10.69 3.94
C LEU A 70 -0.25 -10.79 2.53
N LYS A 71 0.99 -11.25 2.38
CA LYS A 71 1.62 -11.49 1.09
C LYS A 71 0.83 -12.51 0.27
N ALA A 72 0.49 -13.66 0.85
CA ALA A 72 -0.30 -14.69 0.20
C ALA A 72 -1.68 -14.19 -0.25
N LEU A 73 -2.34 -13.32 0.53
CA LEU A 73 -3.59 -12.70 0.12
C LEU A 73 -3.43 -11.81 -1.12
N ILE A 74 -2.37 -11.02 -1.18
CA ILE A 74 -2.09 -10.17 -2.35
C ILE A 74 -1.70 -11.03 -3.57
N GLU A 75 -0.90 -12.07 -3.38
CA GLU A 75 -0.54 -13.03 -4.44
C GLU A 75 -1.78 -13.71 -5.03
N THR A 76 -2.72 -14.15 -4.16
CA THR A 76 -4.00 -14.76 -4.59
C THR A 76 -4.88 -13.78 -5.37
N ALA A 77 -4.77 -12.49 -5.10
CA ALA A 77 -5.49 -11.43 -5.80
C ALA A 77 -4.79 -10.96 -7.08
N GLY A 78 -3.71 -11.65 -7.53
CA GLY A 78 -2.97 -11.30 -8.74
C GLY A 78 -1.71 -10.48 -8.50
N ALA A 79 -1.12 -10.58 -7.30
CA ALA A 79 0.12 -9.93 -6.87
C ALA A 79 0.09 -8.37 -6.84
N MET A 80 -1.00 -7.76 -7.27
CA MET A 80 -1.23 -6.31 -7.20
C MET A 80 -2.68 -6.03 -6.79
N VAL A 81 -2.87 -5.11 -5.84
CA VAL A 81 -4.21 -4.77 -5.32
C VAL A 81 -4.38 -3.27 -5.18
N HIS A 82 -5.58 -2.77 -5.50
CA HIS A 82 -5.97 -1.40 -5.17
C HIS A 82 -6.08 -1.24 -3.64
N GLU A 83 -5.49 -0.17 -3.08
CA GLU A 83 -5.36 -0.02 -1.63
C GLU A 83 -6.70 -0.07 -0.90
N ASP A 84 -7.68 0.72 -1.33
CA ASP A 84 -8.94 0.84 -0.60
C ASP A 84 -9.84 -0.40 -0.76
N ASP A 85 -9.81 -1.05 -1.93
CA ASP A 85 -10.55 -2.29 -2.18
C ASP A 85 -9.99 -3.43 -1.33
N PHE A 86 -8.67 -3.59 -1.30
CA PHE A 86 -8.00 -4.60 -0.48
C PHE A 86 -8.28 -4.42 1.00
N LEU A 87 -8.17 -3.21 1.52
CA LEU A 87 -8.48 -2.92 2.92
C LEU A 87 -9.95 -3.17 3.25
N SER A 88 -10.86 -2.82 2.33
CA SER A 88 -12.30 -3.02 2.48
C SER A 88 -12.70 -4.50 2.36
N PHE A 89 -11.96 -5.29 1.60
CA PHE A 89 -12.09 -6.74 1.53
C PHE A 89 -11.71 -7.40 2.85
N ILE A 90 -10.60 -6.98 3.47
CA ILE A 90 -10.15 -7.54 4.76
C ILE A 90 -11.12 -7.17 5.89
N SER A 91 -11.57 -5.93 5.97
CA SER A 91 -12.49 -5.48 7.03
C SER A 91 -13.22 -4.21 6.66
N LYS A 92 -14.46 -4.06 7.15
CA LYS A 92 -15.20 -2.79 7.11
C LYS A 92 -14.83 -1.86 8.27
N ASP A 93 -14.15 -2.35 9.30
CA ASP A 93 -13.68 -1.55 10.43
C ASP A 93 -12.43 -0.75 10.06
N LYS A 94 -12.53 0.56 10.15
CA LYS A 94 -11.43 1.50 9.85
C LYS A 94 -10.21 1.29 10.74
N SER A 95 -10.40 0.88 11.99
CA SER A 95 -9.28 0.57 12.89
C SER A 95 -8.48 -0.63 12.36
N VAL A 96 -9.17 -1.70 11.95
CA VAL A 96 -8.54 -2.89 11.34
C VAL A 96 -7.83 -2.51 10.04
N GLN A 97 -8.48 -1.74 9.15
CA GLN A 97 -7.88 -1.26 7.91
C GLN A 97 -6.58 -0.48 8.16
N ASN A 98 -6.56 0.39 9.17
CA ASN A 98 -5.37 1.15 9.54
C ASN A 98 -4.24 0.27 10.05
N HIS A 99 -4.54 -0.77 10.81
CA HIS A 99 -3.55 -1.76 11.24
C HIS A 99 -2.98 -2.53 10.05
N VAL A 100 -3.83 -3.01 9.13
CA VAL A 100 -3.37 -3.69 7.90
C VAL A 100 -2.47 -2.76 7.07
N ARG A 101 -2.91 -1.51 6.85
CA ARG A 101 -2.09 -0.50 6.15
C ARG A 101 -0.73 -0.28 6.83
N PHE A 102 -0.70 -0.27 8.16
CA PHE A 102 0.55 -0.14 8.91
C PHE A 102 1.48 -1.35 8.69
N TYR A 103 0.95 -2.57 8.63
CA TYR A 103 1.73 -3.76 8.27
C TYR A 103 2.25 -3.69 6.83
N LEU A 104 1.44 -3.26 5.87
CA LEU A 104 1.89 -3.06 4.48
C LEU A 104 3.05 -2.05 4.37
N VAL A 105 3.02 -0.98 5.17
CA VAL A 105 4.11 0.01 5.22
C VAL A 105 5.37 -0.57 5.89
N LEU A 106 5.23 -1.47 6.86
CA LEU A 106 6.34 -2.06 7.59
C LEU A 106 7.04 -3.19 6.84
N GLY A 107 6.29 -4.03 6.10
CA GLY A 107 6.85 -5.18 5.40
C GLY A 107 7.66 -4.76 4.19
N ASP A 108 8.85 -5.32 4.04
CA ASP A 108 9.75 -5.04 2.91
C ASP A 108 9.26 -5.74 1.63
N GLU A 109 8.39 -6.75 1.76
CA GLU A 109 7.75 -7.48 0.66
C GLU A 109 6.72 -6.66 -0.10
N PHE A 110 6.20 -5.58 0.51
CA PHE A 110 5.13 -4.78 -0.05
C PHE A 110 5.67 -3.48 -0.64
N LYS A 111 5.40 -3.24 -1.90
CA LYS A 111 5.75 -1.99 -2.58
C LYS A 111 4.51 -1.17 -2.83
N LYS A 112 4.51 0.04 -2.31
CA LYS A 112 3.44 1.00 -2.57
C LYS A 112 3.71 1.73 -3.87
N MET A 113 2.79 1.58 -4.80
CA MET A 113 2.70 2.40 -5.99
C MET A 113 1.75 3.55 -5.69
N LYS A 114 2.27 4.77 -5.80
CA LYS A 114 1.50 5.98 -5.53
C LYS A 114 0.46 6.19 -6.62
N GLU A 115 -0.61 6.87 -6.25
CA GLU A 115 -1.55 7.43 -7.20
C GLU A 115 -0.84 8.39 -8.17
N ASP A 116 -1.20 8.28 -9.43
CA ASP A 116 -0.78 9.13 -10.53
C ASP A 116 -1.99 9.52 -11.39
N ASP A 117 -1.77 10.18 -12.53
CA ASP A 117 -2.86 10.67 -13.40
C ASP A 117 -3.72 9.54 -14.02
N HIS A 118 -3.24 8.30 -14.02
CA HIS A 118 -3.88 7.16 -14.67
C HIS A 118 -4.29 6.06 -13.69
N PHE A 119 -3.64 5.95 -12.55
CA PHE A 119 -3.80 4.83 -11.64
C PHE A 119 -3.96 5.29 -10.19
N SER A 120 -4.93 4.70 -9.50
CA SER A 120 -5.12 4.86 -8.05
C SER A 120 -3.98 4.21 -7.24
N ALA A 121 -3.87 4.58 -5.96
CA ALA A 121 -2.89 4.01 -5.05
C ALA A 121 -3.06 2.50 -4.89
N ARG A 122 -1.99 1.74 -5.06
CA ARG A 122 -2.00 0.27 -5.06
C ARG A 122 -0.76 -0.30 -4.36
N TRP A 123 -0.86 -1.56 -3.99
CA TRP A 123 0.23 -2.33 -3.41
C TRP A 123 0.55 -3.52 -4.30
N THR A 124 1.85 -3.83 -4.45
CA THR A 124 2.30 -5.03 -5.14
C THR A 124 3.30 -5.82 -4.28
N VAL A 125 3.37 -7.11 -4.51
CA VAL A 125 4.39 -8.03 -3.98
C VAL A 125 5.33 -8.54 -5.07
N ASP A 126 5.08 -8.10 -6.32
CA ASP A 126 5.89 -8.41 -7.50
C ASP A 126 6.02 -7.15 -8.37
N GLU A 127 7.18 -6.51 -8.32
CA GLU A 127 7.45 -5.29 -9.07
C GLU A 127 7.50 -5.56 -10.59
N GLY A 128 8.08 -6.69 -11.01
CA GLY A 128 8.18 -7.06 -12.43
C GLY A 128 6.79 -7.29 -13.04
N LEU A 129 5.94 -8.09 -12.40
CA LEU A 129 4.56 -8.28 -12.85
C LEU A 129 3.77 -6.97 -12.88
N SER A 130 4.02 -6.10 -11.89
CA SER A 130 3.38 -4.79 -11.82
C SER A 130 3.74 -3.90 -13.02
N GLU A 131 4.99 -3.92 -13.48
CA GLU A 131 5.42 -3.18 -14.67
C GLU A 131 4.75 -3.72 -15.94
N VAL A 132 4.69 -5.06 -16.09
CA VAL A 132 3.99 -5.72 -17.20
C VAL A 132 2.52 -5.32 -17.25
N VAL A 133 1.83 -5.38 -16.11
CA VAL A 133 0.40 -4.98 -16.01
C VAL A 133 0.21 -3.52 -16.37
N HIS A 134 1.09 -2.63 -15.90
CA HIS A 134 1.00 -1.20 -16.23
C HIS A 134 1.21 -0.94 -17.72
N GLU A 135 2.19 -1.58 -18.33
CA GLU A 135 2.46 -1.42 -19.76
C GLU A 135 1.28 -1.92 -20.60
N ALA A 136 0.71 -3.08 -20.24
CA ALA A 136 -0.49 -3.61 -20.89
C ALA A 136 -1.69 -2.66 -20.75
N LEU A 137 -1.94 -2.11 -19.55
CA LEU A 137 -3.01 -1.13 -19.34
C LEU A 137 -2.79 0.16 -20.14
N HIS A 138 -1.57 0.66 -20.20
CA HIS A 138 -1.25 1.82 -21.03
C HIS A 138 -1.41 1.55 -22.52
N SER A 139 -1.06 0.34 -22.99
CA SER A 139 -1.26 -0.07 -24.38
C SER A 139 -2.76 -0.09 -24.72
N VAL A 140 -3.57 -0.72 -23.87
CA VAL A 140 -5.03 -0.73 -24.03
C VAL A 140 -5.56 0.71 -24.05
N TYR A 141 -5.20 1.54 -23.07
CA TYR A 141 -5.67 2.92 -22.98
C TYR A 141 -5.35 3.74 -24.26
N ARG A 142 -4.13 3.62 -24.79
CA ARG A 142 -3.74 4.29 -26.02
C ARG A 142 -4.47 3.77 -27.26
N SER A 143 -4.96 2.54 -27.23
CA SER A 143 -5.71 1.92 -28.32
C SER A 143 -7.19 2.30 -28.34
N LEU A 144 -7.70 2.93 -27.28
CA LEU A 144 -9.09 3.37 -27.19
C LEU A 144 -9.33 4.63 -28.02
N ASP A 145 -10.40 4.63 -28.82
CA ASP A 145 -10.91 5.85 -29.47
C ASP A 145 -11.95 6.50 -28.54
N ASP A 146 -11.91 7.80 -28.35
CA ASP A 146 -12.87 8.57 -27.53
C ASP A 146 -14.34 8.36 -27.92
N LYS A 147 -14.59 7.82 -29.11
CA LYS A 147 -15.93 7.54 -29.64
C LYS A 147 -16.32 6.06 -29.58
N GLU A 148 -15.40 5.21 -29.15
CA GLU A 148 -15.67 3.75 -29.08
C GLU A 148 -16.39 3.41 -27.79
N LEU A 149 -17.61 2.89 -27.90
CA LEU A 149 -18.35 2.32 -26.77
C LEU A 149 -17.93 0.86 -26.63
N LEU A 150 -17.05 0.59 -25.68
CA LEU A 150 -16.63 -0.76 -25.34
C LEU A 150 -17.43 -1.30 -24.15
N SER A 151 -17.79 -2.58 -24.23
CA SER A 151 -18.27 -3.30 -23.06
C SER A 151 -17.11 -3.61 -22.12
N GLU A 152 -17.41 -3.86 -20.84
CA GLU A 152 -16.42 -4.32 -19.86
C GLU A 152 -15.72 -5.60 -20.33
N GLU A 153 -16.48 -6.51 -20.95
CA GLU A 153 -16.01 -7.79 -21.49
C GLU A 153 -14.98 -7.61 -22.62
N ASP A 154 -15.24 -6.66 -23.54
CA ASP A 154 -14.31 -6.31 -24.61
C ASP A 154 -13.02 -5.69 -24.05
N LEU A 155 -13.14 -4.82 -23.06
CA LEU A 155 -11.99 -4.19 -22.41
C LEU A 155 -11.09 -5.22 -21.72
N VAL A 156 -11.69 -6.15 -20.95
CA VAL A 156 -10.98 -7.26 -20.31
C VAL A 156 -10.30 -8.16 -21.35
N THR A 157 -10.98 -8.46 -22.46
CA THR A 157 -10.43 -9.29 -23.53
C THR A 157 -9.21 -8.63 -24.19
N ARG A 158 -9.27 -7.32 -24.46
CA ARG A 158 -8.13 -6.56 -24.99
C ARG A 158 -6.96 -6.56 -24.01
N PHE A 159 -7.23 -6.31 -22.74
CA PHE A 159 -6.23 -6.31 -21.69
C PHE A 159 -5.53 -7.68 -21.55
N LEU A 160 -6.29 -8.78 -21.54
CA LEU A 160 -5.74 -10.13 -21.45
C LEU A 160 -4.86 -10.47 -22.67
N LYS A 161 -5.18 -9.96 -23.84
CA LYS A 161 -4.34 -10.11 -25.04
C LYS A 161 -3.01 -9.35 -24.87
N GLU A 162 -3.07 -8.10 -24.46
CA GLU A 162 -1.86 -7.28 -24.23
C GLU A 162 -0.94 -7.89 -23.19
N ILE A 163 -1.49 -8.37 -22.05
CA ILE A 163 -0.70 -9.05 -21.00
C ILE A 163 0.02 -10.28 -21.57
N LYS A 164 -0.67 -11.08 -22.39
CA LYS A 164 -0.06 -12.28 -22.98
C LYS A 164 1.09 -11.90 -23.90
N ASP A 165 0.88 -10.89 -24.76
CA ASP A 165 1.90 -10.42 -25.69
C ASP A 165 3.11 -9.83 -24.96
N VAL A 166 2.93 -9.19 -23.79
CA VAL A 166 4.02 -8.67 -22.93
C VAL A 166 4.67 -9.82 -22.17
N ALA A 167 3.90 -10.74 -21.59
CA ALA A 167 4.45 -11.89 -20.83
C ALA A 167 5.28 -12.85 -21.71
N ASP A 168 4.94 -12.98 -23.00
CA ASP A 168 5.71 -13.79 -23.96
C ASP A 168 7.06 -13.12 -24.37
N GLN A 169 7.29 -11.86 -23.96
CA GLN A 169 8.55 -11.13 -24.22
C GLN A 169 9.56 -11.21 -23.07
N TYR A 170 9.16 -11.74 -21.91
CA TYR A 170 9.99 -11.95 -20.71
C TYR A 170 10.23 -13.42 -20.46
#